data_2a4f1288533a702b5636af9e31c11c93
#
_entry.id   2a4f1288533a702b5636af9e31c11c93
#
_cell.length_a   1.000
_cell.length_b   1.000
_cell.length_c   1.000
_cell.angle_alpha   90.00
_cell.angle_beta   90.00
_cell.angle_gamma   90.00
#
_symmetry.space_group_name_H-M   'P 1'
#
loop_
_entity.id
_entity.type
_entity.pdbx_description
1 polymer ?
#
loop_
_entity_poly.entity_id
_entity_poly.type
_entity_poly.pdbx_seq_one_letter_code
_entity_poly.pdbx_strand_id
1 'polypeptide(L)'
;VSKPHRMSTLMCLALLGLVLSGCGSVQERRSDAETAATGFERLLRVHDPAGLCAALAPETRGELEESEKASCAKAISSQDIPLGGTTHRVDVYGRQARIVLDADTLFLSLFPDGWKVVAAGCTPRPGRPYQCTLQGG
;
A
#
# COMPACT_ATOMS: atom_id res chain seq x y z
N VAL A 1 -20.71 51.30 46.10
CA VAL A 1 -20.17 50.07 46.65
C VAL A 1 -20.10 49.02 45.56
N SER A 2 -18.94 48.68 45.32
CA SER A 2 -18.45 47.75 44.25
C SER A 2 -19.03 46.36 44.38
N LYS A 3 -19.31 45.70 43.28
CA LYS A 3 -19.42 44.26 43.22
C LYS A 3 -18.63 43.67 42.04
N PRO A 4 -17.87 42.66 42.27
CA PRO A 4 -16.74 42.28 41.47
C PRO A 4 -17.06 41.34 40.31
N HIS A 5 -16.21 41.40 39.34
CA HIS A 5 -16.00 40.54 38.20
C HIS A 5 -15.83 39.07 38.58
N ARG A 6 -16.86 38.27 38.34
CA ARG A 6 -16.78 36.81 38.34
C ARG A 6 -17.38 36.24 37.06
N MET A 7 -16.85 36.65 35.90
CA MET A 7 -17.33 36.08 34.63
C MET A 7 -16.26 36.17 33.53
N SER A 8 -15.05 35.73 33.85
CA SER A 8 -13.98 35.74 32.83
C SER A 8 -13.06 34.52 32.86
N THR A 9 -13.40 33.49 33.63
CA THR A 9 -12.49 32.31 33.77
C THR A 9 -13.06 31.02 33.19
N LEU A 10 -14.20 31.05 32.52
CA LEU A 10 -14.83 29.85 31.96
C LEU A 10 -14.72 29.72 30.43
N MET A 11 -14.02 30.67 29.77
CA MET A 11 -13.95 30.70 28.30
C MET A 11 -12.60 30.24 27.73
N CYS A 12 -11.65 29.86 28.57
CA CYS A 12 -10.33 29.40 28.12
C CYS A 12 -10.14 27.87 28.11
N LEU A 13 -11.13 27.08 28.53
CA LEU A 13 -11.00 25.61 28.58
C LEU A 13 -11.64 24.87 27.39
N ALA A 14 -12.25 25.58 26.44
CA ALA A 14 -12.94 24.96 25.31
C ALA A 14 -12.11 24.89 23.99
N LEU A 15 -10.85 25.32 23.98
CA LEU A 15 -10.03 25.41 22.75
C LEU A 15 -8.85 24.44 22.69
N LEU A 16 -8.78 23.47 23.59
CA LEU A 16 -7.66 22.49 23.61
C LEU A 16 -8.04 21.09 23.10
N GLY A 17 -9.13 20.96 22.35
CA GLY A 17 -9.69 19.68 21.95
C GLY A 17 -9.61 19.29 20.45
N LEU A 18 -8.84 19.98 19.60
CA LEU A 18 -8.92 19.75 18.16
C LEU A 18 -7.57 19.72 17.42
N VAL A 19 -6.60 18.97 17.88
CA VAL A 19 -5.43 18.66 17.05
C VAL A 19 -4.95 17.23 17.30
N LEU A 20 -5.78 16.25 16.97
CA LEU A 20 -5.38 14.84 16.88
C LEU A 20 -5.92 14.23 15.58
N SER A 21 -5.91 14.98 14.50
CA SER A 21 -6.04 14.47 13.13
C SER A 21 -4.64 14.18 12.63
N GLY A 22 -4.00 13.24 13.28
CA GLY A 22 -2.64 12.87 12.93
C GLY A 22 -2.61 11.73 11.94
N CYS A 23 -1.54 11.57 11.31
CA CYS A 23 -0.99 10.44 10.63
C CYS A 23 -1.58 9.12 11.11
N GLY A 24 -2.20 8.35 10.22
CA GLY A 24 -2.69 7.01 10.53
C GLY A 24 -1.63 6.22 11.29
N SER A 25 -2.04 5.47 12.30
CA SER A 25 -1.13 4.71 13.14
C SER A 25 -0.33 3.72 12.28
N VAL A 26 0.83 3.27 12.76
CA VAL A 26 1.60 2.21 12.10
C VAL A 26 0.73 0.97 11.89
N GLN A 27 -0.15 0.69 12.83
CA GLN A 27 -1.07 -0.44 12.76
C GLN A 27 -2.12 -0.27 11.66
N GLU A 28 -2.68 0.92 11.48
CA GLU A 28 -3.60 1.21 10.36
C GLU A 28 -2.91 1.05 9.02
N ARG A 29 -1.73 1.65 8.84
CA ARG A 29 -0.95 1.49 7.61
C ARG A 29 -0.61 0.04 7.30
N ARG A 30 -0.34 -0.76 8.33
CA ARG A 30 -0.08 -2.19 8.22
C ARG A 30 -1.31 -2.94 7.73
N SER A 31 -2.46 -2.69 8.35
CA SER A 31 -3.75 -3.27 7.96
C SER A 31 -4.15 -2.88 6.53
N ASP A 32 -3.94 -1.60 6.16
CA ASP A 32 -4.28 -1.11 4.83
C ASP A 32 -3.37 -1.71 3.75
N ALA A 33 -2.06 -1.84 4.04
CA ALA A 33 -1.11 -2.49 3.13
C ALA A 33 -1.45 -3.98 2.93
N GLU A 34 -1.81 -4.69 4.00
CA GLU A 34 -2.26 -6.08 3.93
C GLU A 34 -3.57 -6.22 3.13
N THR A 35 -4.51 -5.30 3.33
CA THR A 35 -5.75 -5.26 2.56
C THR A 35 -5.50 -5.06 1.07
N ALA A 36 -4.59 -4.15 0.70
CA ALA A 36 -4.22 -3.93 -0.70
C ALA A 36 -3.54 -5.17 -1.31
N ALA A 37 -2.65 -5.83 -0.58
CA ALA A 37 -2.01 -7.07 -1.02
C ALA A 37 -3.04 -8.20 -1.22
N THR A 38 -3.94 -8.40 -0.28
CA THR A 38 -5.03 -9.38 -0.38
C THR A 38 -5.96 -9.08 -1.56
N GLY A 39 -6.21 -7.79 -1.80
CA GLY A 39 -6.97 -7.34 -2.97
C GLY A 39 -6.28 -7.72 -4.28
N PHE A 40 -4.97 -7.50 -4.39
CA PHE A 40 -4.17 -7.88 -5.56
C PHE A 40 -4.19 -9.40 -5.78
N GLU A 41 -3.98 -10.21 -4.74
CA GLU A 41 -4.07 -11.67 -4.80
C GLU A 41 -5.43 -12.17 -5.28
N ARG A 42 -6.51 -11.52 -4.83
CA ARG A 42 -7.85 -11.83 -5.30
C ARG A 42 -8.02 -11.54 -6.80
N LEU A 43 -7.51 -10.40 -7.27
CA LEU A 43 -7.56 -10.03 -8.69
C LEU A 43 -6.77 -11.01 -9.56
N LEU A 44 -5.62 -11.50 -9.09
CA LEU A 44 -4.87 -12.57 -9.75
C LEU A 44 -5.71 -13.85 -9.87
N ARG A 45 -6.36 -14.25 -8.78
CA ARG A 45 -7.17 -15.47 -8.72
C ARG A 45 -8.35 -15.45 -9.68
N VAL A 46 -9.01 -14.29 -9.82
CA VAL A 46 -10.17 -14.14 -10.70
C VAL A 46 -9.79 -13.72 -12.13
N HIS A 47 -8.50 -13.56 -12.41
CA HIS A 47 -7.99 -13.13 -13.72
C HIS A 47 -8.61 -11.82 -14.19
N ASP A 48 -8.54 -10.77 -13.35
CA ASP A 48 -9.02 -9.42 -13.67
C ASP A 48 -7.85 -8.49 -14.05
N PRO A 49 -7.46 -8.41 -15.33
CA PRO A 49 -6.33 -7.60 -15.74
C PRO A 49 -6.55 -6.09 -15.56
N ALA A 50 -7.79 -5.61 -15.69
CA ALA A 50 -8.09 -4.19 -15.48
C ALA A 50 -7.92 -3.82 -13.99
N GLY A 51 -8.42 -4.65 -13.09
CA GLY A 51 -8.25 -4.51 -11.64
C GLY A 51 -6.78 -4.59 -11.24
N LEU A 52 -6.02 -5.55 -11.77
CA LEU A 52 -4.59 -5.68 -11.53
C LEU A 52 -3.83 -4.42 -11.95
N CYS A 53 -4.09 -3.89 -13.15
CA CYS A 53 -3.48 -2.64 -13.63
C CYS A 53 -3.81 -1.44 -12.73
N ALA A 54 -5.02 -1.37 -12.20
CA ALA A 54 -5.41 -0.31 -11.26
C ALA A 54 -4.72 -0.45 -9.89
N ALA A 55 -4.35 -1.67 -9.50
CA ALA A 55 -3.65 -1.96 -8.26
C ALA A 55 -2.12 -1.73 -8.35
N LEU A 56 -1.54 -1.65 -9.54
CA LEU A 56 -0.12 -1.35 -9.73
C LEU A 56 0.19 0.12 -9.43
N ALA A 57 1.40 0.36 -8.90
CA ALA A 57 1.98 1.69 -8.86
C ALA A 57 2.15 2.25 -10.29
N PRO A 58 2.02 3.57 -10.49
CA PRO A 58 2.10 4.16 -11.83
C PRO A 58 3.38 3.81 -12.59
N GLU A 59 4.52 3.82 -11.91
CA GLU A 59 5.82 3.49 -12.50
C GLU A 59 5.90 2.01 -12.90
N THR A 60 5.46 1.11 -12.02
CA THR A 60 5.43 -0.34 -12.31
C THR A 60 4.55 -0.64 -13.51
N ARG A 61 3.40 0.03 -13.60
CA ARG A 61 2.52 -0.08 -14.76
C ARG A 61 3.19 0.42 -16.03
N GLY A 62 3.83 1.61 -15.96
CA GLY A 62 4.53 2.20 -17.11
C GLY A 62 5.68 1.32 -17.62
N GLU A 63 6.48 0.77 -16.73
CA GLU A 63 7.57 -0.15 -17.09
C GLU A 63 7.06 -1.45 -17.71
N LEU A 64 5.97 -2.00 -17.19
CA LEU A 64 5.33 -3.17 -17.76
C LEU A 64 4.83 -2.90 -19.20
N GLU A 65 4.14 -1.79 -19.41
CA GLU A 65 3.64 -1.38 -20.73
C GLU A 65 4.79 -1.15 -21.72
N GLU A 66 5.87 -0.53 -21.25
CA GLU A 66 7.06 -0.25 -22.07
C GLU A 66 7.83 -1.53 -22.43
N SER A 67 8.03 -2.44 -21.47
CA SER A 67 8.76 -3.68 -21.71
C SER A 67 8.02 -4.65 -22.64
N GLU A 68 6.71 -4.75 -22.47
CA GLU A 68 5.86 -5.65 -23.26
C GLU A 68 5.36 -5.03 -24.57
N LYS A 69 5.58 -3.72 -24.76
CA LYS A 69 5.06 -2.97 -25.93
C LYS A 69 3.55 -3.17 -26.13
N ALA A 70 2.81 -3.21 -25.02
CA ALA A 70 1.38 -3.51 -25.01
C ALA A 70 0.66 -2.68 -23.94
N SER A 71 -0.68 -2.62 -24.03
CA SER A 71 -1.48 -2.05 -22.93
C SER A 71 -1.30 -2.86 -21.65
N CYS A 72 -1.41 -2.22 -20.50
CA CYS A 72 -1.24 -2.89 -19.20
C CYS A 72 -2.06 -4.17 -19.08
N ALA A 73 -3.33 -4.13 -19.46
CA ALA A 73 -4.22 -5.30 -19.37
C ALA A 73 -3.70 -6.50 -20.19
N LYS A 74 -3.17 -6.25 -21.38
CA LYS A 74 -2.57 -7.28 -22.21
C LYS A 74 -1.22 -7.73 -21.66
N ALA A 75 -0.40 -6.80 -21.23
CA ALA A 75 0.93 -7.05 -20.69
C ALA A 75 0.87 -7.87 -19.40
N ILE A 76 0.01 -7.50 -18.45
CA ILE A 76 -0.08 -8.21 -17.17
C ILE A 76 -0.65 -9.61 -17.31
N SER A 77 -1.52 -9.84 -18.30
CA SER A 77 -2.09 -11.16 -18.58
C SER A 77 -1.05 -12.16 -19.10
N SER A 78 0.09 -11.69 -19.60
CA SER A 78 1.19 -12.54 -20.07
C SER A 78 2.25 -12.79 -18.98
N GLN A 79 2.14 -12.14 -17.81
CA GLN A 79 3.09 -12.34 -16.72
C GLN A 79 2.74 -13.57 -15.90
N ASP A 80 3.77 -14.34 -15.57
CA ASP A 80 3.64 -15.50 -14.68
C ASP A 80 3.84 -15.06 -13.21
N ILE A 81 2.79 -14.49 -12.64
CA ILE A 81 2.77 -14.05 -11.23
C ILE A 81 2.12 -15.18 -10.42
N PRO A 82 2.83 -15.75 -9.44
CA PRO A 82 2.27 -16.82 -8.62
C PRO A 82 1.14 -16.31 -7.73
N LEU A 83 0.18 -17.16 -7.40
CA LEU A 83 -0.72 -16.93 -6.29
C LEU A 83 0.07 -17.07 -4.99
N GLY A 84 0.14 -15.99 -4.22
CA GLY A 84 1.00 -15.93 -3.03
C GLY A 84 0.53 -16.79 -1.87
N GLY A 85 -0.78 -17.02 -1.75
CA GLY A 85 -1.35 -17.79 -0.64
C GLY A 85 -1.53 -17.00 0.65
N THR A 86 -1.20 -17.61 1.79
CA THR A 86 -1.40 -17.01 3.11
C THR A 86 -0.34 -15.95 3.41
N THR A 87 -0.76 -14.83 4.03
CA THR A 87 0.16 -13.81 4.55
C THR A 87 0.84 -14.29 5.83
N HIS A 88 2.17 -14.28 5.85
CA HIS A 88 2.98 -14.59 7.03
C HIS A 88 3.51 -13.36 7.74
N ARG A 89 3.83 -12.31 6.99
CA ARG A 89 4.47 -11.13 7.55
C ARG A 89 4.07 -9.87 6.78
N VAL A 90 3.83 -8.81 7.53
CA VAL A 90 3.61 -7.46 7.02
C VAL A 90 4.59 -6.52 7.69
N ASP A 91 5.53 -5.98 6.94
CA ASP A 91 6.48 -4.99 7.41
C ASP A 91 6.17 -3.64 6.75
N VAL A 92 6.05 -2.58 7.54
CA VAL A 92 5.79 -1.23 7.05
C VAL A 92 6.91 -0.30 7.48
N TYR A 93 7.49 0.40 6.51
CA TYR A 93 8.56 1.38 6.68
C TYR A 93 8.14 2.71 6.03
N GLY A 94 7.59 3.62 6.82
CA GLY A 94 7.07 4.88 6.31
C GLY A 94 5.95 4.69 5.29
N ARG A 95 6.23 4.97 4.03
CA ARG A 95 5.29 4.82 2.90
C ARG A 95 5.54 3.57 2.06
N GLN A 96 6.31 2.63 2.55
CA GLN A 96 6.60 1.37 1.88
C GLN A 96 6.20 0.19 2.75
N ALA A 97 5.79 -0.90 2.12
CA ALA A 97 5.45 -2.14 2.78
C ALA A 97 6.04 -3.34 2.03
N ARG A 98 6.39 -4.37 2.80
CA ARG A 98 6.73 -5.69 2.31
C ARG A 98 5.75 -6.69 2.91
N ILE A 99 5.10 -7.45 2.05
CA ILE A 99 4.12 -8.47 2.43
C ILE A 99 4.69 -9.82 2.02
N VAL A 100 5.02 -10.66 2.98
CA VAL A 100 5.53 -12.02 2.75
C VAL A 100 4.37 -13.01 2.78
N LEU A 101 4.19 -13.71 1.68
CA LEU A 101 3.17 -14.74 1.48
C LEU A 101 3.83 -16.13 1.42
N ASP A 102 3.03 -17.19 1.31
CA ASP A 102 3.54 -18.58 1.18
C ASP A 102 4.45 -18.73 -0.04
N ALA A 103 4.04 -18.22 -1.19
CA ALA A 103 4.69 -18.42 -2.48
C ALA A 103 5.12 -17.13 -3.19
N ASP A 104 4.95 -15.97 -2.58
CA ASP A 104 5.36 -14.68 -3.14
C ASP A 104 5.76 -13.69 -2.04
N THR A 105 6.45 -12.64 -2.44
CA THR A 105 6.64 -11.43 -1.63
C THR A 105 6.23 -10.23 -2.46
N LEU A 106 5.27 -9.47 -1.96
CA LEU A 106 4.81 -8.24 -2.59
C LEU A 106 5.49 -7.03 -1.94
N PHE A 107 5.86 -6.05 -2.75
CA PHE A 107 6.28 -4.74 -2.30
C PHE A 107 5.25 -3.70 -2.70
N LEU A 108 4.86 -2.84 -1.76
CA LEU A 108 3.87 -1.82 -1.96
C LEU A 108 4.41 -0.45 -1.56
N SER A 109 3.88 0.59 -2.18
CA SER A 109 4.08 1.99 -1.77
C SER A 109 2.75 2.68 -1.55
N LEU A 110 2.74 3.62 -0.61
CA LEU A 110 1.56 4.41 -0.28
C LEU A 110 1.51 5.67 -1.15
N PHE A 111 0.49 5.75 -1.98
CA PHE A 111 0.13 6.90 -2.81
C PHE A 111 -1.04 7.68 -2.19
N PRO A 112 -1.37 8.89 -2.69
CA PRO A 112 -2.53 9.64 -2.19
C PRO A 112 -3.86 8.89 -2.27
N ASP A 113 -3.99 7.99 -3.25
CA ASP A 113 -5.17 7.13 -3.48
C ASP A 113 -5.06 5.72 -2.89
N GLY A 114 -4.07 5.49 -2.03
CA GLY A 114 -3.90 4.24 -1.30
C GLY A 114 -2.61 3.48 -1.61
N TRP A 115 -2.51 2.29 -1.05
CA TRP A 115 -1.38 1.39 -1.28
C TRP A 115 -1.46 0.76 -2.68
N LYS A 116 -0.33 0.79 -3.41
CA LYS A 116 -0.18 0.23 -4.75
C LYS A 116 0.99 -0.76 -4.78
N VAL A 117 0.85 -1.80 -5.60
CA VAL A 117 1.90 -2.81 -5.80
C VAL A 117 3.02 -2.23 -6.66
N VAL A 118 4.22 -2.23 -6.12
CA VAL A 118 5.46 -1.81 -6.80
C VAL A 118 6.18 -2.99 -7.41
N ALA A 119 6.15 -4.15 -6.73
CA ALA A 119 6.76 -5.39 -7.23
C ALA A 119 5.95 -6.60 -6.77
N ALA A 120 5.90 -7.62 -7.62
CA ALA A 120 5.22 -8.90 -7.38
C ALA A 120 5.94 -10.05 -8.09
N GLY A 121 5.66 -11.27 -7.67
CA GLY A 121 6.39 -12.45 -8.14
C GLY A 121 7.86 -12.40 -7.69
N CYS A 122 8.10 -12.02 -6.44
CA CYS A 122 9.42 -11.73 -5.91
C CYS A 122 10.01 -12.92 -5.15
N THR A 123 11.17 -13.38 -5.60
CA THR A 123 11.93 -14.45 -4.94
C THR A 123 13.12 -13.85 -4.19
N PRO A 124 13.28 -14.16 -2.88
CA PRO A 124 14.44 -13.73 -2.13
C PRO A 124 15.71 -14.37 -2.64
N ARG A 125 16.81 -13.64 -2.63
CA ARG A 125 18.15 -14.12 -2.96
C ARG A 125 19.12 -13.78 -1.84
N PRO A 126 19.89 -14.75 -1.30
CA PRO A 126 20.85 -14.48 -0.23
C PRO A 126 21.87 -13.40 -0.63
N GLY A 127 21.95 -12.33 0.21
CA GLY A 127 22.91 -11.23 -0.01
C GLY A 127 22.68 -10.38 -1.25
N ARG A 128 21.49 -10.48 -1.90
CA ARG A 128 21.14 -9.74 -3.11
C ARG A 128 19.71 -9.20 -3.00
N PRO A 129 19.34 -8.17 -3.80
CA PRO A 129 17.96 -7.75 -3.92
C PRO A 129 17.05 -8.89 -4.40
N TYR A 130 15.78 -8.82 -4.07
CA TYR A 130 14.77 -9.74 -4.61
C TYR A 130 14.79 -9.74 -6.15
N GLN A 131 14.46 -10.87 -6.72
CA GLN A 131 14.19 -10.98 -8.15
C GLN A 131 12.67 -11.07 -8.33
N CYS A 132 12.09 -10.12 -9.06
CA CYS A 132 10.64 -9.99 -9.21
C CYS A 132 10.22 -10.15 -10.68
N THR A 133 9.04 -10.72 -10.89
CA THR A 133 8.40 -10.80 -12.23
C THR A 133 7.87 -9.41 -12.64
N LEU A 134 7.19 -8.72 -11.73
CA LEU A 134 6.84 -7.31 -11.88
C LEU A 134 7.73 -6.47 -10.98
N GLN A 135 8.26 -5.39 -11.53
CA GLN A 135 9.11 -4.46 -10.79
C GLN A 135 9.04 -3.10 -11.44
N GLY A 136 8.91 -2.05 -10.62
CA GLY A 136 8.91 -0.67 -11.06
C GLY A 136 9.82 0.21 -10.22
N GLY A 137 10.49 1.17 -10.83
CA GLY A 137 11.33 2.19 -10.20
C GLY A 137 12.76 1.81 -10.02
#